data_bd813ba244a81aa860d0c676425e0caf
#
_entry.id   bd813ba244a81aa860d0c676425e0caf
#
_cell.length_a   1.000
_cell.length_b   1.000
_cell.length_c   1.000
_cell.angle_alpha   90.00
_cell.angle_beta   90.00
_cell.angle_gamma   90.00
#
_symmetry.space_group_name_H-M   'P 1'
#
loop_
_entity.id
_entity.type
_entity.pdbx_description
1 polymer ?
#
loop_
_entity_poly.entity_id
_entity_poly.type
_entity_poly.pdbx_seq_one_letter_code
_entity_poly.pdbx_strand_id
1 'polypeptide(L)'
;MKSAYLLILFSMMIFLSITGCSEDNSLGPQDEIPVNYFPTVEGTNYKYELTESDSTGVLRNGFRNTIYNGTATLNSITYSRQIDSVTLGTDFTASESFFRKTISGVYYFVDTSEVMTLIPDSLKPFVTLQTEFRYILIPLADGSNWPVYRLTVRLESGITFTALDITGRFQNSEILQLDLVSGAVDVTAVKVHFELKFIQDITLPPQRLTAYAWFLENVGVVKMEGNSVVLGALLGGEINFDDSTKTISQQIVDYEIQ
;
A
#
# COMPACT_ATOMS: atom_id res chain seq x y z
N MET A 1 -71.72 1.28 -37.11
CA MET A 1 -71.20 2.33 -36.22
C MET A 1 -70.27 1.86 -35.10
N LYS A 2 -70.30 0.61 -34.65
CA LYS A 2 -69.41 0.11 -33.56
C LYS A 2 -67.92 -0.11 -33.96
N SER A 3 -67.66 -0.33 -35.28
CA SER A 3 -66.27 -0.57 -35.75
C SER A 3 -65.45 0.68 -35.90
N ALA A 4 -66.06 1.85 -36.12
CA ALA A 4 -65.33 3.12 -36.26
C ALA A 4 -64.77 3.66 -34.92
N TYR A 5 -65.51 3.41 -33.83
CA TYR A 5 -65.00 3.83 -32.46
C TYR A 5 -63.84 3.02 -31.98
N LEU A 6 -63.73 1.74 -32.38
CA LEU A 6 -62.64 0.85 -32.00
C LEU A 6 -61.31 1.31 -32.66
N LEU A 7 -61.41 1.76 -33.93
CA LEU A 7 -60.20 2.26 -34.65
C LEU A 7 -59.70 3.61 -34.12
N ILE A 8 -60.62 4.49 -33.70
CA ILE A 8 -60.21 5.79 -33.08
C ILE A 8 -59.60 5.60 -31.70
N LEU A 9 -60.12 4.66 -30.89
CA LEU A 9 -59.57 4.32 -29.59
C LEU A 9 -58.17 3.68 -29.72
N PHE A 10 -57.93 2.84 -30.71
CA PHE A 10 -56.63 2.22 -30.96
C PHE A 10 -55.61 3.20 -31.52
N SER A 11 -56.04 4.17 -32.36
CA SER A 11 -55.17 5.26 -32.85
C SER A 11 -54.79 6.23 -31.73
N MET A 12 -55.69 6.52 -30.79
CA MET A 12 -55.40 7.41 -29.65
C MET A 12 -54.48 6.75 -28.62
N MET A 13 -54.49 5.41 -28.50
CA MET A 13 -53.63 4.65 -27.61
C MET A 13 -52.18 4.57 -28.13
N ILE A 14 -51.98 4.63 -29.46
CA ILE A 14 -50.66 4.63 -30.10
C ILE A 14 -49.99 6.02 -29.99
N PHE A 15 -50.75 7.11 -29.94
CA PHE A 15 -50.19 8.46 -29.79
C PHE A 15 -49.77 8.82 -28.36
N LEU A 16 -50.29 8.10 -27.35
CA LEU A 16 -49.91 8.30 -25.94
C LEU A 16 -48.61 7.58 -25.54
N SER A 17 -48.07 6.71 -26.39
CA SER A 17 -46.84 5.95 -26.12
C SER A 17 -45.55 6.62 -26.65
N ILE A 18 -45.64 7.80 -27.27
CA ILE A 18 -44.48 8.45 -27.91
C ILE A 18 -43.97 9.69 -27.14
N THR A 19 -44.65 10.08 -26.05
CA THR A 19 -44.23 11.25 -25.26
C THR A 19 -43.55 10.89 -23.93
N GLY A 20 -42.92 9.73 -23.87
CA GLY A 20 -42.21 9.22 -22.69
C GLY A 20 -40.72 9.04 -22.87
N CYS A 21 -40.03 9.77 -23.77
CA CYS A 21 -38.60 9.99 -23.66
C CYS A 21 -38.36 11.24 -22.82
N SER A 22 -38.45 11.11 -21.51
CA SER A 22 -37.61 11.92 -20.66
C SER A 22 -36.19 11.46 -20.98
N GLU A 23 -35.40 12.34 -21.54
CA GLU A 23 -33.95 12.24 -21.40
C GLU A 23 -33.66 12.32 -19.89
N ASP A 24 -33.79 11.18 -19.20
CA ASP A 24 -32.97 10.96 -18.03
C ASP A 24 -31.53 11.01 -18.53
N ASN A 25 -30.96 12.20 -18.45
CA ASN A 25 -29.53 12.37 -18.25
C ASN A 25 -29.20 11.75 -16.87
N SER A 26 -29.44 10.46 -16.71
CA SER A 26 -28.63 9.67 -15.79
C SER A 26 -27.25 9.72 -16.42
N LEU A 27 -26.46 10.74 -16.00
CA LEU A 27 -25.02 10.61 -15.99
C LEU A 27 -24.81 9.22 -15.42
N GLY A 28 -24.45 8.23 -16.28
CA GLY A 28 -24.00 6.93 -15.83
C GLY A 28 -23.01 7.16 -14.71
N PRO A 29 -22.81 6.25 -13.79
CA PRO A 29 -21.85 6.45 -12.72
C PRO A 29 -20.61 7.06 -13.36
N GLN A 30 -20.32 8.34 -13.05
CA GLN A 30 -19.05 8.94 -13.45
C GLN A 30 -18.06 7.92 -12.94
N ASP A 31 -17.27 7.33 -13.83
CA ASP A 31 -16.11 6.53 -13.43
C ASP A 31 -15.27 7.47 -12.59
N GLU A 32 -15.52 7.46 -11.27
CA GLU A 32 -14.73 8.23 -10.33
C GLU A 32 -13.30 7.79 -10.56
N ILE A 33 -12.47 8.71 -11.02
CA ILE A 33 -11.03 8.44 -11.20
C ILE A 33 -10.56 7.94 -9.86
N PRO A 34 -10.09 6.68 -9.76
CA PRO A 34 -9.71 6.12 -8.46
C PRO A 34 -8.64 7.00 -7.83
N VAL A 35 -8.88 7.41 -6.59
CA VAL A 35 -7.97 8.26 -5.82
C VAL A 35 -6.56 7.69 -5.88
N ASN A 36 -5.59 8.53 -6.25
CA ASN A 36 -4.22 8.11 -6.42
C ASN A 36 -3.43 8.32 -5.11
N TYR A 37 -3.40 7.33 -4.25
CA TYR A 37 -2.57 7.33 -3.04
C TYR A 37 -1.11 6.91 -3.27
N PHE A 38 -0.69 6.67 -4.50
CA PHE A 38 0.65 6.20 -4.80
C PHE A 38 1.08 6.62 -6.21
N PRO A 39 1.47 7.90 -6.43
CA PRO A 39 2.04 8.35 -7.69
C PRO A 39 3.37 7.64 -7.96
N THR A 40 3.52 7.06 -9.17
CA THR A 40 4.72 6.32 -9.60
C THR A 40 5.22 6.80 -10.95
N VAL A 41 4.85 8.02 -11.34
CA VAL A 41 5.28 8.62 -12.60
C VAL A 41 6.79 8.89 -12.54
N GLU A 42 7.50 8.61 -13.62
CA GLU A 42 8.93 8.87 -13.75
C GLU A 42 9.25 10.34 -13.48
N GLY A 43 10.28 10.59 -12.68
CA GLY A 43 10.68 11.93 -12.22
C GLY A 43 10.01 12.37 -10.92
N THR A 44 8.93 11.70 -10.47
CA THR A 44 8.36 11.97 -9.14
C THR A 44 9.40 11.69 -8.08
N ASN A 45 9.59 12.65 -7.17
CA ASN A 45 10.58 12.51 -6.10
C ASN A 45 10.02 12.99 -4.76
N TYR A 46 10.60 12.45 -3.68
CA TYR A 46 10.24 12.74 -2.30
C TYR A 46 11.48 12.84 -1.43
N LYS A 47 11.44 13.75 -0.47
CA LYS A 47 12.42 13.84 0.60
C LYS A 47 11.74 13.72 1.95
N TYR A 48 12.22 12.81 2.78
CA TYR A 48 11.72 12.58 4.13
C TYR A 48 12.81 12.89 5.14
N GLU A 49 12.45 13.51 6.26
CA GLU A 49 13.23 13.53 7.46
C GLU A 49 13.00 12.24 8.25
N LEU A 50 14.07 11.61 8.75
CA LEU A 50 14.05 10.37 9.51
C LEU A 50 14.57 10.56 10.91
N THR A 51 13.91 9.88 11.86
CA THR A 51 14.39 9.71 13.23
C THR A 51 14.30 8.24 13.61
N GLU A 52 15.42 7.66 14.06
CA GLU A 52 15.47 6.36 14.71
C GLU A 52 15.55 6.54 16.21
N SER A 53 14.76 5.78 16.95
CA SER A 53 14.69 5.82 18.41
C SER A 53 14.58 4.42 18.99
N ASP A 54 14.93 4.26 20.26
CA ASP A 54 14.66 3.08 21.06
C ASP A 54 14.07 3.48 22.43
N SER A 55 14.03 2.56 23.38
CA SER A 55 13.52 2.82 24.73
C SER A 55 14.37 3.83 25.53
N THR A 56 15.57 4.16 25.08
CA THR A 56 16.49 5.12 25.73
C THR A 56 16.40 6.53 25.12
N GLY A 57 15.76 6.68 23.96
CA GLY A 57 15.54 7.95 23.28
C GLY A 57 15.95 7.93 21.80
N VAL A 58 16.18 9.11 21.23
CA VAL A 58 16.62 9.27 19.84
C VAL A 58 18.06 8.77 19.70
N LEU A 59 18.26 7.83 18.77
CA LEU A 59 19.57 7.27 18.42
C LEU A 59 20.21 8.03 17.29
N ARG A 60 19.49 8.24 16.19
CA ARG A 60 20.00 8.84 14.96
C ARG A 60 18.92 9.64 14.25
N ASN A 61 19.36 10.70 13.56
CA ASN A 61 18.54 11.45 12.61
C ASN A 61 19.14 11.36 11.21
N GLY A 62 18.32 11.57 10.21
CA GLY A 62 18.76 11.52 8.84
C GLY A 62 17.69 11.90 7.83
N PHE A 63 17.92 11.50 6.57
CA PHE A 63 17.03 11.77 5.45
C PHE A 63 16.90 10.53 4.56
N ARG A 64 15.72 10.38 3.97
CA ARG A 64 15.48 9.47 2.85
C ARG A 64 15.07 10.30 1.65
N ASN A 65 15.75 10.05 0.52
CA ASN A 65 15.32 10.57 -0.77
C ASN A 65 14.83 9.39 -1.61
N THR A 66 13.67 9.57 -2.22
CA THR A 66 13.00 8.57 -3.07
C THR A 66 12.78 9.19 -4.43
N ILE A 67 13.13 8.48 -5.50
CA ILE A 67 12.84 8.91 -6.87
C ILE A 67 12.29 7.74 -7.69
N TYR A 68 11.25 7.99 -8.49
CA TYR A 68 10.78 7.05 -9.50
C TYR A 68 11.57 7.27 -10.80
N ASN A 69 12.27 6.24 -11.27
CA ASN A 69 13.17 6.31 -12.42
C ASN A 69 12.97 5.11 -13.35
N GLY A 70 12.05 5.27 -14.29
CA GLY A 70 11.77 4.28 -15.31
C GLY A 70 10.99 3.06 -14.82
N THR A 71 11.09 1.98 -15.57
CA THR A 71 10.38 0.73 -15.31
C THR A 71 11.32 -0.47 -15.45
N ALA A 72 10.93 -1.59 -14.82
CA ALA A 72 11.58 -2.89 -14.99
C ALA A 72 10.55 -3.98 -15.26
N THR A 73 10.93 -5.00 -16.03
CA THR A 73 10.09 -6.18 -16.26
C THR A 73 10.65 -7.35 -15.46
N LEU A 74 9.90 -7.78 -14.43
CA LEU A 74 10.25 -8.88 -13.55
C LEU A 74 9.16 -9.96 -13.64
N ASN A 75 9.53 -11.20 -13.86
CA ASN A 75 8.58 -12.32 -14.03
C ASN A 75 7.47 -12.01 -15.06
N SER A 76 7.83 -11.36 -16.18
CA SER A 76 6.92 -10.93 -17.26
C SER A 76 5.88 -9.87 -16.85
N ILE A 77 6.04 -9.21 -15.71
CA ILE A 77 5.21 -8.13 -15.22
C ILE A 77 6.04 -6.84 -15.22
N THR A 78 5.46 -5.74 -15.68
CA THR A 78 6.11 -4.42 -15.67
C THR A 78 5.83 -3.68 -14.37
N TYR A 79 6.88 -3.18 -13.74
CA TYR A 79 6.86 -2.41 -12.50
C TYR A 79 7.48 -1.03 -12.72
N SER A 80 7.00 -0.03 -12.00
CA SER A 80 7.71 1.24 -11.81
C SER A 80 8.90 1.00 -10.87
N ARG A 81 10.06 1.53 -11.24
CA ARG A 81 11.28 1.42 -10.46
C ARG A 81 11.41 2.61 -9.52
N GLN A 82 11.56 2.35 -8.24
CA GLN A 82 11.85 3.32 -7.21
C GLN A 82 13.29 3.16 -6.76
N ILE A 83 14.00 4.25 -6.60
CA ILE A 83 15.36 4.31 -6.04
C ILE A 83 15.28 5.09 -4.75
N ASP A 84 15.73 4.47 -3.67
CA ASP A 84 15.85 5.10 -2.36
C ASP A 84 17.30 5.32 -2.00
N SER A 85 17.60 6.47 -1.42
CA SER A 85 18.87 6.73 -0.73
C SER A 85 18.57 7.22 0.68
N VAL A 86 19.13 6.53 1.66
CA VAL A 86 18.93 6.81 3.08
C VAL A 86 20.26 7.18 3.71
N THR A 87 20.30 8.32 4.37
CA THR A 87 21.41 8.73 5.26
C THR A 87 20.86 8.77 6.68
N LEU A 88 21.41 7.98 7.59
CA LEU A 88 20.98 7.91 8.98
C LEU A 88 22.22 7.97 9.90
N GLY A 89 22.43 9.11 10.57
CA GLY A 89 23.69 9.44 11.24
C GLY A 89 24.82 9.53 10.21
N THR A 90 25.81 8.64 10.31
CA THR A 90 26.94 8.52 9.36
C THR A 90 26.75 7.44 8.30
N ASP A 91 25.71 6.62 8.44
CA ASP A 91 25.44 5.50 7.55
C ASP A 91 24.70 5.95 6.30
N PHE A 92 25.12 5.44 5.16
CA PHE A 92 24.46 5.65 3.88
C PHE A 92 24.10 4.31 3.24
N THR A 93 22.87 4.19 2.81
CA THR A 93 22.37 3.03 2.06
C THR A 93 21.61 3.48 0.81
N ALA A 94 21.69 2.69 -0.26
CA ALA A 94 20.88 2.88 -1.44
C ALA A 94 20.23 1.54 -1.80
N SER A 95 18.97 1.59 -2.20
CA SER A 95 18.19 0.40 -2.57
C SER A 95 17.27 0.70 -3.74
N GLU A 96 16.87 -0.36 -4.43
CA GLU A 96 15.88 -0.31 -5.50
C GLU A 96 14.65 -1.11 -5.11
N SER A 97 13.50 -0.60 -5.48
CA SER A 97 12.21 -1.23 -5.23
C SER A 97 11.35 -1.16 -6.48
N PHE A 98 10.42 -2.10 -6.62
CA PHE A 98 9.61 -2.23 -7.81
C PHE A 98 8.14 -2.31 -7.45
N PHE A 99 7.35 -1.33 -7.90
CA PHE A 99 5.93 -1.22 -7.61
C PHE A 99 5.11 -1.31 -8.88
N ARG A 100 3.97 -1.98 -8.82
CA ARG A 100 2.93 -1.87 -9.85
C ARG A 100 1.60 -1.48 -9.23
N LYS A 101 0.83 -0.74 -10.01
CA LYS A 101 -0.49 -0.27 -9.62
C LYS A 101 -1.56 -0.96 -10.45
N THR A 102 -2.64 -1.33 -9.79
CA THR A 102 -3.83 -1.90 -10.40
C THR A 102 -5.07 -1.20 -9.84
N ILE A 103 -6.25 -1.50 -10.39
CA ILE A 103 -7.51 -1.02 -9.83
C ILE A 103 -7.79 -1.54 -8.41
N SER A 104 -7.13 -2.61 -7.98
CA SER A 104 -7.35 -3.26 -6.67
C SER A 104 -6.26 -2.97 -5.64
N GLY A 105 -5.20 -2.25 -6.02
CA GLY A 105 -4.14 -1.90 -5.07
C GLY A 105 -2.79 -1.61 -5.69
N VAL A 106 -1.84 -1.32 -4.81
CA VAL A 106 -0.42 -1.18 -5.12
C VAL A 106 0.30 -2.43 -4.65
N TYR A 107 1.08 -3.01 -5.52
CA TYR A 107 1.83 -4.24 -5.29
C TYR A 107 3.31 -3.97 -5.39
N TYR A 108 4.04 -4.58 -4.48
CA TYR A 108 5.48 -4.52 -4.37
C TYR A 108 6.08 -5.87 -4.80
N PHE A 109 7.12 -5.85 -5.62
CA PHE A 109 7.85 -7.06 -5.98
C PHE A 109 8.76 -7.51 -4.82
N VAL A 110 8.75 -8.81 -4.54
CA VAL A 110 9.61 -9.45 -3.53
C VAL A 110 10.59 -10.38 -4.23
N ASP A 111 11.89 -10.13 -4.05
CA ASP A 111 12.88 -11.11 -4.47
C ASP A 111 12.85 -12.31 -3.52
N THR A 112 12.16 -13.36 -3.97
CA THR A 112 12.01 -14.57 -3.16
C THR A 112 13.33 -15.33 -2.99
N SER A 113 14.36 -15.07 -3.81
CA SER A 113 15.68 -15.69 -3.67
C SER A 113 16.39 -15.17 -2.42
N GLU A 114 16.29 -13.87 -2.15
CA GLU A 114 16.83 -13.26 -0.92
C GLU A 114 16.09 -13.76 0.32
N VAL A 115 14.75 -13.75 0.28
CA VAL A 115 13.94 -14.27 1.40
C VAL A 115 14.27 -15.72 1.72
N MET A 116 14.50 -16.55 0.69
CA MET A 116 14.89 -17.95 0.87
C MET A 116 16.25 -18.13 1.55
N THR A 117 17.15 -17.14 1.52
CA THR A 117 18.42 -17.23 2.26
C THR A 117 18.24 -17.17 3.77
N LEU A 118 17.17 -16.50 4.23
CA LEU A 118 16.83 -16.37 5.66
C LEU A 118 16.17 -17.62 6.24
N ILE A 119 15.80 -18.59 5.37
CA ILE A 119 15.07 -19.79 5.78
C ILE A 119 16.07 -20.93 5.95
N PRO A 120 16.05 -21.65 7.09
CA PRO A 120 16.87 -22.84 7.28
C PRO A 120 16.68 -23.87 6.14
N ASP A 121 17.77 -24.46 5.64
CA ASP A 121 17.74 -25.39 4.50
C ASP A 121 16.74 -26.54 4.69
N SER A 122 16.60 -27.02 5.91
CA SER A 122 15.65 -28.08 6.28
C SER A 122 14.19 -27.67 6.08
N LEU A 123 13.86 -26.39 6.08
CA LEU A 123 12.50 -25.85 5.91
C LEU A 123 12.21 -25.35 4.49
N LYS A 124 13.24 -25.05 3.69
CA LYS A 124 13.07 -24.51 2.33
C LYS A 124 12.10 -25.31 1.46
N PRO A 125 12.12 -26.66 1.43
CA PRO A 125 11.19 -27.44 0.61
C PRO A 125 9.71 -27.29 1.02
N PHE A 126 9.47 -26.82 2.22
CA PHE A 126 8.13 -26.71 2.83
C PHE A 126 7.58 -25.28 2.83
N VAL A 127 8.35 -24.31 2.33
CA VAL A 127 7.98 -22.88 2.35
C VAL A 127 7.37 -22.48 1.03
N THR A 128 6.25 -21.76 1.09
CA THR A 128 5.66 -21.08 -0.04
C THR A 128 5.81 -19.56 0.14
N LEU A 129 6.47 -18.92 -0.81
CA LEU A 129 6.68 -17.47 -0.86
C LEU A 129 5.80 -16.85 -1.94
N GLN A 130 5.29 -15.66 -1.65
CA GLN A 130 4.65 -14.81 -2.65
C GLN A 130 5.71 -13.91 -3.28
N THR A 131 5.65 -13.73 -4.60
CA THR A 131 6.55 -12.83 -5.35
C THR A 131 6.11 -11.38 -5.32
N GLU A 132 4.96 -11.11 -4.71
CA GLU A 132 4.44 -9.76 -4.51
C GLU A 132 3.78 -9.66 -3.15
N PHE A 133 3.86 -8.48 -2.52
CA PHE A 133 2.97 -8.13 -1.45
C PHE A 133 2.06 -6.96 -1.83
N ARG A 134 0.86 -6.94 -1.30
CA ARG A 134 -0.10 -5.85 -1.50
C ARG A 134 0.14 -4.74 -0.49
N TYR A 135 0.89 -3.71 -0.90
CA TYR A 135 1.21 -2.58 -0.05
C TYR A 135 -0.05 -1.79 0.37
N ILE A 136 -0.90 -1.46 -0.59
CA ILE A 136 -2.16 -0.74 -0.37
C ILE A 136 -3.30 -1.48 -1.08
N LEU A 137 -4.45 -1.59 -0.41
CA LEU A 137 -5.73 -1.94 -1.02
C LEU A 137 -6.39 -0.67 -1.58
N ILE A 138 -6.93 -0.73 -2.78
CA ILE A 138 -7.71 0.36 -3.40
C ILE A 138 -9.12 -0.16 -3.71
N PRO A 139 -10.19 0.57 -3.36
CA PRO A 139 -10.18 1.83 -2.60
C PRO A 139 -9.85 1.62 -1.12
N LEU A 140 -9.21 2.62 -0.50
CA LEU A 140 -9.06 2.70 0.94
C LEU A 140 -10.37 3.22 1.52
N ALA A 141 -11.11 2.38 2.21
CA ALA A 141 -12.40 2.72 2.79
C ALA A 141 -12.47 2.27 4.25
N ASP A 142 -13.39 2.82 5.00
CA ASP A 142 -13.65 2.42 6.38
C ASP A 142 -13.92 0.91 6.48
N GLY A 143 -13.28 0.25 7.44
CA GLY A 143 -13.34 -1.19 7.63
C GLY A 143 -12.44 -2.01 6.70
N SER A 144 -11.73 -1.40 5.72
CA SER A 144 -10.80 -2.12 4.84
C SER A 144 -9.68 -2.80 5.66
N ASN A 145 -9.49 -4.09 5.40
CA ASN A 145 -8.43 -4.92 5.97
C ASN A 145 -7.93 -5.88 4.89
N TRP A 146 -6.62 -6.02 4.74
CA TRP A 146 -6.05 -6.87 3.69
C TRP A 146 -4.77 -7.56 4.14
N PRO A 147 -4.49 -8.77 3.65
CA PRO A 147 -3.18 -9.37 3.78
C PRO A 147 -2.19 -8.58 2.92
N VAL A 148 -1.10 -8.12 3.54
CA VAL A 148 0.02 -7.46 2.86
C VAL A 148 0.96 -8.53 2.34
N TYR A 149 1.49 -9.37 3.23
CA TYR A 149 2.41 -10.46 2.89
C TYR A 149 2.23 -11.64 3.84
N ARG A 150 2.39 -12.84 3.33
CA ARG A 150 2.30 -14.07 4.13
C ARG A 150 3.36 -15.08 3.72
N LEU A 151 4.09 -15.60 4.70
CA LEU A 151 4.98 -16.72 4.57
C LEU A 151 4.34 -17.94 5.25
N THR A 152 4.12 -18.99 4.47
CA THR A 152 3.46 -20.20 4.93
C THR A 152 4.43 -21.38 4.84
N VAL A 153 4.47 -22.19 5.89
CA VAL A 153 5.26 -23.43 5.96
C VAL A 153 4.31 -24.62 6.02
N ARG A 154 4.49 -25.57 5.11
CA ARG A 154 3.74 -26.83 5.08
C ARG A 154 4.66 -27.99 5.43
N LEU A 155 4.47 -28.59 6.59
CA LEU A 155 5.25 -29.72 7.06
C LEU A 155 4.89 -31.01 6.30
N GLU A 156 5.78 -32.02 6.30
CA GLU A 156 5.55 -33.34 5.70
C GLU A 156 4.30 -34.04 6.27
N SER A 157 3.98 -33.79 7.54
CA SER A 157 2.74 -34.26 8.18
C SER A 157 1.44 -33.67 7.57
N GLY A 158 1.55 -32.78 6.61
CA GLY A 158 0.42 -32.04 6.02
C GLY A 158 -0.05 -30.84 6.85
N ILE A 159 0.52 -30.60 8.01
CA ILE A 159 0.22 -29.42 8.84
C ILE A 159 0.79 -28.19 8.13
N THR A 160 -0.05 -27.17 8.00
CA THR A 160 0.33 -25.86 7.45
C THR A 160 0.21 -24.82 8.54
N PHE A 161 1.23 -23.98 8.70
CA PHE A 161 1.18 -22.83 9.59
C PHE A 161 1.76 -21.57 8.93
N THR A 162 1.33 -20.41 9.38
CA THR A 162 1.85 -19.12 8.90
C THR A 162 2.98 -18.70 9.81
N ALA A 163 4.20 -18.66 9.27
CA ALA A 163 5.40 -18.28 10.00
C ALA A 163 5.52 -16.75 10.12
N LEU A 164 5.06 -16.02 9.09
CA LEU A 164 5.03 -14.56 9.08
C LEU A 164 3.76 -14.09 8.37
N ASP A 165 3.06 -13.12 8.97
CA ASP A 165 1.84 -12.51 8.42
C ASP A 165 1.89 -10.99 8.64
N ILE A 166 1.86 -10.24 7.55
CA ILE A 166 1.72 -8.78 7.59
C ILE A 166 0.33 -8.44 7.12
N THR A 167 -0.42 -7.69 7.92
CA THR A 167 -1.75 -7.20 7.58
C THR A 167 -1.80 -5.69 7.60
N GLY A 168 -2.53 -5.11 6.65
CA GLY A 168 -2.85 -3.68 6.59
C GLY A 168 -4.31 -3.44 6.95
N ARG A 169 -4.61 -2.37 7.67
CA ARG A 169 -5.97 -1.98 8.04
C ARG A 169 -6.13 -0.47 7.97
N PHE A 170 -7.17 -0.02 7.25
CA PHE A 170 -7.61 1.36 7.33
C PHE A 170 -8.02 1.71 8.76
N GLN A 171 -7.56 2.84 9.27
CA GLN A 171 -7.90 3.32 10.61
C GLN A 171 -8.94 4.44 10.53
N ASN A 172 -8.52 5.58 10.01
CA ASN A 172 -9.30 6.81 9.90
C ASN A 172 -8.58 7.77 8.95
N SER A 173 -9.22 8.89 8.63
CA SER A 173 -8.53 10.06 8.10
C SER A 173 -8.30 11.04 9.23
N GLU A 174 -7.14 11.70 9.26
CA GLU A 174 -6.79 12.70 10.26
C GLU A 174 -6.05 13.88 9.63
N ILE A 175 -6.12 15.02 10.29
CA ILE A 175 -5.38 16.22 9.90
C ILE A 175 -3.95 16.08 10.42
N LEU A 176 -2.99 16.22 9.49
CA LEU A 176 -1.55 16.28 9.79
C LEU A 176 -1.02 17.65 9.43
N GLN A 177 -0.16 18.20 10.27
CA GLN A 177 0.69 19.31 9.91
C GLN A 177 1.99 18.76 9.31
N LEU A 178 2.28 19.16 8.07
CA LEU A 178 3.52 18.84 7.37
C LEU A 178 4.42 20.08 7.36
N ASP A 179 5.64 19.94 7.84
CA ASP A 179 6.66 20.99 7.83
C ASP A 179 7.48 20.90 6.55
N LEU A 180 6.92 21.38 5.44
CA LEU A 180 7.58 21.36 4.14
C LEU A 180 8.61 22.49 4.03
N VAL A 181 9.60 22.32 3.14
CA VAL A 181 10.56 23.38 2.80
C VAL A 181 9.84 24.65 2.33
N SER A 182 8.69 24.51 1.66
CA SER A 182 7.84 25.62 1.21
C SER A 182 7.02 26.28 2.32
N GLY A 183 6.98 25.73 3.52
CA GLY A 183 6.22 26.18 4.69
C GLY A 183 5.31 25.10 5.26
N ALA A 184 4.84 25.32 6.50
CA ALA A 184 3.93 24.39 7.15
C ALA A 184 2.55 24.37 6.48
N VAL A 185 1.96 23.20 6.31
CA VAL A 185 0.65 22.99 5.71
C VAL A 185 -0.14 21.91 6.45
N ASP A 186 -1.42 22.17 6.68
CA ASP A 186 -2.34 21.17 7.22
C ASP A 186 -2.96 20.37 6.07
N VAL A 187 -2.88 19.05 6.13
CA VAL A 187 -3.43 18.13 5.12
C VAL A 187 -4.29 17.06 5.78
N THR A 188 -5.32 16.60 5.08
CA THR A 188 -6.10 15.43 5.51
C THR A 188 -5.51 14.18 4.89
N ALA A 189 -4.93 13.31 5.69
CA ALA A 189 -4.30 12.07 5.25
C ALA A 189 -5.03 10.83 5.79
N VAL A 190 -5.06 9.77 4.99
CA VAL A 190 -5.58 8.46 5.38
C VAL A 190 -4.53 7.72 6.17
N LYS A 191 -4.88 7.29 7.39
CA LYS A 191 -4.02 6.49 8.27
C LYS A 191 -4.28 5.01 8.08
N VAL A 192 -3.23 4.26 7.85
CA VAL A 192 -3.22 2.80 7.74
C VAL A 192 -2.37 2.22 8.86
N HIS A 193 -2.92 1.24 9.56
CA HIS A 193 -2.20 0.42 10.55
C HIS A 193 -1.67 -0.84 9.89
N PHE A 194 -0.39 -1.12 10.08
CA PHE A 194 0.25 -2.37 9.69
C PHE A 194 0.63 -3.17 10.93
N GLU A 195 0.27 -4.45 10.94
CA GLU A 195 0.66 -5.41 11.97
C GLU A 195 1.44 -6.55 11.35
N LEU A 196 2.65 -6.79 11.84
CA LEU A 196 3.46 -7.95 11.52
C LEU A 196 3.35 -8.94 12.68
N LYS A 197 2.94 -10.17 12.39
CA LYS A 197 2.96 -11.32 13.29
C LYS A 197 3.98 -12.31 12.79
N PHE A 198 4.86 -12.78 13.66
CA PHE A 198 5.82 -13.82 13.30
C PHE A 198 6.03 -14.80 14.45
N ILE A 199 6.37 -16.03 14.07
CA ILE A 199 6.62 -17.15 14.98
C ILE A 199 8.10 -17.43 14.97
N GLN A 200 8.79 -17.11 16.07
CA GLN A 200 10.19 -17.50 16.29
C GLN A 200 10.29 -18.93 16.79
N ASP A 201 9.35 -19.36 17.62
CA ASP A 201 9.27 -20.69 18.20
C ASP A 201 7.79 -21.10 18.20
N ILE A 202 7.50 -22.29 17.67
CA ILE A 202 6.14 -22.84 17.57
C ILE A 202 5.49 -23.11 18.93
N THR A 203 6.27 -23.15 20.01
CA THR A 203 5.80 -23.35 21.40
C THR A 203 5.43 -22.02 22.08
N LEU A 204 5.80 -20.89 21.48
CA LEU A 204 5.56 -19.55 22.01
C LEU A 204 4.44 -18.84 21.25
N PRO A 205 3.74 -17.90 21.88
CA PRO A 205 2.77 -17.05 21.16
C PRO A 205 3.50 -16.20 20.11
N PRO A 206 2.86 -15.93 18.95
CA PRO A 206 3.43 -15.07 17.92
C PRO A 206 3.80 -13.70 18.48
N GLN A 207 4.97 -13.21 18.12
CA GLN A 207 5.35 -11.82 18.36
C GLN A 207 4.56 -10.90 17.42
N ARG A 208 4.27 -9.69 17.88
CA ARG A 208 3.52 -8.68 17.14
C ARG A 208 4.27 -7.37 17.16
N LEU A 209 4.51 -6.83 15.97
CA LEU A 209 5.12 -5.54 15.75
C LEU A 209 4.17 -4.69 14.92
N THR A 210 4.13 -3.39 15.16
CA THR A 210 3.18 -2.50 14.50
C THR A 210 3.86 -1.26 13.92
N ALA A 211 3.27 -0.75 12.84
CA ALA A 211 3.63 0.53 12.24
C ALA A 211 2.38 1.21 11.67
N TYR A 212 2.51 2.50 11.38
CA TYR A 212 1.48 3.31 10.75
C TYR A 212 2.07 4.02 9.52
N ALA A 213 1.23 4.19 8.49
CA ALA A 213 1.54 5.05 7.36
C ALA A 213 0.36 5.97 7.07
N TRP A 214 0.65 7.20 6.66
CA TRP A 214 -0.33 8.20 6.27
C TRP A 214 -0.18 8.49 4.78
N PHE A 215 -1.29 8.35 4.07
CA PHE A 215 -1.36 8.53 2.64
C PHE A 215 -2.18 9.78 2.31
N LEU A 216 -1.58 10.70 1.56
CA LEU A 216 -2.24 11.88 1.03
C LEU A 216 -2.61 11.63 -0.42
N GLU A 217 -3.85 11.98 -0.77
CA GLU A 217 -4.34 11.89 -2.14
C GLU A 217 -3.44 12.66 -3.12
N ASN A 218 -3.09 12.03 -4.24
CA ASN A 218 -2.23 12.54 -5.31
C ASN A 218 -0.78 12.87 -4.89
N VAL A 219 -0.40 12.63 -3.64
CA VAL A 219 0.97 12.82 -3.15
C VAL A 219 1.61 11.46 -2.79
N GLY A 220 0.88 10.58 -2.12
CA GLY A 220 1.40 9.31 -1.68
C GLY A 220 1.66 9.26 -0.17
N VAL A 221 2.70 8.54 0.24
CA VAL A 221 3.08 8.43 1.66
C VAL A 221 3.66 9.74 2.15
N VAL A 222 3.03 10.36 3.15
CA VAL A 222 3.51 11.62 3.73
C VAL A 222 4.14 11.45 5.11
N LYS A 223 3.78 10.38 5.82
CA LYS A 223 4.37 10.05 7.12
C LYS A 223 4.35 8.54 7.33
N MET A 224 5.36 8.00 7.99
CA MET A 224 5.35 6.66 8.56
C MET A 224 5.97 6.68 9.95
N GLU A 225 5.45 5.86 10.84
CA GLU A 225 6.04 5.68 12.17
C GLU A 225 5.75 4.29 12.74
N GLY A 226 6.64 3.76 13.52
CA GLY A 226 6.46 2.48 14.19
C GLY A 226 7.72 1.64 14.25
N ASN A 227 7.53 0.35 14.44
CA ASN A 227 8.63 -0.58 14.57
C ASN A 227 9.48 -0.66 13.30
N SER A 228 10.82 -0.60 13.47
CA SER A 228 11.78 -0.57 12.35
C SER A 228 11.69 -1.82 11.45
N VAL A 229 11.41 -3.00 12.03
CA VAL A 229 11.25 -4.26 11.26
C VAL A 229 10.06 -4.18 10.32
N VAL A 230 8.92 -3.65 10.80
CA VAL A 230 7.72 -3.49 9.97
C VAL A 230 7.96 -2.48 8.87
N LEU A 231 8.54 -1.33 9.21
CA LEU A 231 8.82 -0.28 8.23
C LEU A 231 9.87 -0.72 7.22
N GLY A 232 10.92 -1.44 7.63
CA GLY A 232 11.90 -2.04 6.72
C GLY A 232 11.22 -2.95 5.70
N ALA A 233 10.36 -3.86 6.16
CA ALA A 233 9.59 -4.74 5.27
C ALA A 233 8.70 -3.97 4.28
N LEU A 234 8.02 -2.90 4.74
CA LEU A 234 7.13 -2.08 3.90
C LEU A 234 7.87 -1.21 2.88
N LEU A 235 9.10 -0.84 3.18
CA LEU A 235 9.93 0.02 2.32
C LEU A 235 10.85 -0.77 1.38
N GLY A 236 10.73 -2.10 1.38
CA GLY A 236 11.56 -2.98 0.53
C GLY A 236 12.96 -3.19 1.05
N GLY A 237 13.19 -2.89 2.31
CA GLY A 237 14.42 -3.21 3.01
C GLY A 237 14.46 -4.64 3.53
N GLU A 238 15.60 -5.04 4.04
CA GLU A 238 15.75 -6.33 4.73
C GLU A 238 14.92 -6.37 6.01
N ILE A 239 14.30 -7.51 6.28
CA ILE A 239 13.63 -7.77 7.57
C ILE A 239 14.71 -8.16 8.58
N ASN A 240 15.14 -7.21 9.40
CA ASN A 240 16.12 -7.46 10.46
C ASN A 240 15.42 -7.50 11.82
N PHE A 241 15.18 -8.69 12.36
CA PHE A 241 14.53 -8.88 13.66
C PHE A 241 15.37 -8.42 14.86
N ASP A 242 16.68 -8.22 14.70
CA ASP A 242 17.54 -7.68 15.76
C ASP A 242 17.19 -6.22 16.09
N ASP A 243 16.51 -5.54 15.16
CA ASP A 243 16.02 -4.18 15.34
C ASP A 243 14.59 -4.10 15.94
N SER A 244 14.05 -5.21 16.43
CA SER A 244 12.68 -5.29 16.93
C SER A 244 12.36 -4.35 18.11
N THR A 245 13.37 -3.81 18.77
CA THR A 245 13.23 -2.82 19.87
C THR A 245 13.30 -1.37 19.38
N LYS A 246 13.65 -1.16 18.12
CA LYS A 246 13.79 0.18 17.53
C LYS A 246 12.50 0.63 16.88
N THR A 247 12.32 1.92 16.84
CA THR A 247 11.25 2.60 16.10
C THR A 247 11.83 3.61 15.12
N ILE A 248 11.17 3.76 13.98
CA ILE A 248 11.49 4.79 12.98
C ILE A 248 10.27 5.69 12.84
N SER A 249 10.52 6.99 12.77
CA SER A 249 9.57 7.98 12.29
C SER A 249 10.14 8.65 11.06
N GLN A 250 9.35 8.76 9.99
CA GLN A 250 9.71 9.57 8.82
C GLN A 250 8.53 10.46 8.43
N GLN A 251 8.83 11.69 8.04
CA GLN A 251 7.85 12.65 7.55
C GLN A 251 8.39 13.34 6.31
N ILE A 252 7.49 13.56 5.33
CA ILE A 252 7.84 14.27 4.11
C ILE A 252 8.16 15.73 4.42
N VAL A 253 9.26 16.22 3.86
CA VAL A 253 9.70 17.62 3.99
C VAL A 253 9.78 18.32 2.64
N ASP A 254 9.80 17.56 1.54
CA ASP A 254 9.79 18.08 0.18
C ASP A 254 9.33 17.02 -0.82
N TYR A 255 8.68 17.43 -1.91
CA TYR A 255 8.26 16.53 -2.98
C TYR A 255 7.99 17.25 -4.29
N GLU A 256 8.14 16.53 -5.39
CA GLU A 256 7.78 16.95 -6.73
C GLU A 256 7.04 15.79 -7.43
N ILE A 257 5.80 16.02 -7.83
CA ILE A 257 4.96 15.04 -8.56
C ILE A 257 4.94 15.46 -10.02
N GLN A 258 5.22 14.49 -10.92
CA GLN A 258 5.22 14.70 -12.36
C GLN A 258 3.85 14.38 -13.00
#